data_dff396994e1f5f9d7f792c6ae611b031
#
_entry.id   dff396994e1f5f9d7f792c6ae611b031
#
_cell.length_a   1.000
_cell.length_b   1.000
_cell.length_c   1.000
_cell.angle_alpha   90.00
_cell.angle_beta   90.00
_cell.angle_gamma   90.00
#
_symmetry.space_group_name_H-M   'P 1'
#
loop_
_entity.id
_entity.type
_entity.pdbx_description
1 polymer ?
#
loop_
_entity_poly.entity_id
_entity_poly.type
_entity_poly.pdbx_seq_one_letter_code
_entity_poly.pdbx_strand_id
1 'polypeptide(L)'
;MPRYPVRVIEGDARALPMLPDASVDLVVTSPPYPMVPMWDALFAELGAASFEPMHAVLDGAWREAARVLVPGGLLALNIGDALRSGPDGFRLWPNHVRATVGAEAAGLRPLPYLLWKKPTNRPNAFLGSGFLPPNAYVTLDCEFILLFRRGPLRRFPAGDPARRESRYSKAERDRWFSQVWEGIRGVRQGGPDARTAAFPPEIPERLIRMFSRVGDTVLDPFAGTGTTLWAAERLGRRAIGVERDRRLADRLRARAASPRSAPEARATRERGAPSAG
;
A
#
# COMPACT_ATOMS: atom_id res chain seq x y z
N MET A 1 -6.91 -6.73 25.22
CA MET A 1 -5.61 -6.63 24.55
C MET A 1 -5.05 -5.23 24.74
N PRO A 2 -3.73 -5.04 24.93
CA PRO A 2 -3.16 -3.71 25.00
C PRO A 2 -3.47 -2.94 23.71
N ARG A 3 -3.86 -1.67 23.87
CA ARG A 3 -4.17 -0.79 22.74
C ARG A 3 -2.86 -0.25 22.19
N TYR A 4 -2.59 -0.51 20.91
CA TYR A 4 -1.44 0.06 20.23
C TYR A 4 -1.79 1.44 19.68
N PRO A 5 -0.95 2.47 19.91
CA PRO A 5 -1.27 3.83 19.52
C PRO A 5 -1.24 4.02 18.01
N VAL A 6 -2.20 4.81 17.51
CA VAL A 6 -2.18 5.36 16.15
C VAL A 6 -1.76 6.82 16.26
N ARG A 7 -0.63 7.16 15.64
CA ARG A 7 -0.11 8.53 15.55
C ARG A 7 -0.34 9.07 14.14
N VAL A 8 -0.94 10.24 14.04
CA VAL A 8 -1.18 10.93 12.77
C VAL A 8 -0.40 12.24 12.73
N ILE A 9 0.42 12.40 11.71
CA ILE A 9 1.28 13.55 11.47
C ILE A 9 0.76 14.26 10.21
N GLU A 10 0.46 15.55 10.33
CA GLU A 10 0.29 16.41 9.17
C GLU A 10 1.69 16.77 8.66
N GLY A 11 1.99 16.42 7.41
CA GLY A 11 3.34 16.61 6.90
C GLY A 11 3.55 16.05 5.49
N ASP A 12 4.77 16.20 5.04
CA ASP A 12 5.21 15.75 3.72
C ASP A 12 6.03 14.47 3.85
N ALA A 13 5.67 13.45 3.09
CA ALA A 13 6.37 12.16 3.06
C ALA A 13 7.85 12.28 2.69
N ARG A 14 8.26 13.38 2.04
CA ARG A 14 9.63 13.65 1.62
C ARG A 14 10.54 14.17 2.73
N ALA A 15 9.96 14.54 3.88
CA ALA A 15 10.68 15.08 5.02
C ALA A 15 9.98 14.66 6.32
N LEU A 16 10.54 13.70 7.02
CA LEU A 16 10.00 13.12 8.25
C LEU A 16 10.94 13.35 9.46
N PRO A 17 11.33 14.62 9.76
CA PRO A 17 12.30 14.91 10.81
C PRO A 17 11.80 14.50 12.21
N MET A 18 10.48 14.34 12.37
CA MET A 18 9.84 13.89 13.60
C MET A 18 9.93 12.38 13.85
N LEU A 19 10.46 11.61 12.88
CA LEU A 19 10.69 10.17 13.01
C LEU A 19 12.20 9.92 13.10
N PRO A 20 12.68 9.28 14.17
CA PRO A 20 14.10 8.90 14.27
C PRO A 20 14.51 7.90 13.18
N ASP A 21 15.80 7.87 12.86
CA ASP A 21 16.38 6.84 12.04
C ASP A 21 16.13 5.46 12.66
N ALA A 22 15.90 4.46 11.83
CA ALA A 22 15.75 3.07 12.25
C ALA A 22 14.69 2.88 13.38
N SER A 23 13.52 3.55 13.24
CA SER A 23 12.42 3.52 14.22
C SER A 23 11.15 2.83 13.72
N VAL A 24 11.10 2.43 12.45
CA VAL A 24 9.95 1.82 11.78
C VAL A 24 10.31 0.42 11.31
N ASP A 25 9.45 -0.55 11.58
CA ASP A 25 9.68 -1.95 11.21
C ASP A 25 9.17 -2.30 9.81
N LEU A 26 8.07 -1.66 9.41
CA LEU A 26 7.42 -1.90 8.12
C LEU A 26 6.80 -0.60 7.59
N VAL A 27 7.04 -0.30 6.33
CA VAL A 27 6.28 0.72 5.57
C VAL A 27 5.32 0.01 4.64
N VAL A 28 4.02 0.36 4.71
CA VAL A 28 2.99 -0.12 3.78
C VAL A 28 2.25 1.08 3.24
N THR A 29 2.31 1.29 1.93
CA THR A 29 1.80 2.52 1.34
C THR A 29 1.35 2.38 -0.11
N SER A 30 0.50 3.32 -0.53
CA SER A 30 0.11 3.55 -1.92
C SER A 30 0.19 5.06 -2.19
N PRO A 31 1.27 5.54 -2.83
CA PRO A 31 1.47 6.96 -3.09
C PRO A 31 0.53 7.47 -4.20
N PRO A 32 0.49 8.77 -4.47
CA PRO A 32 -0.05 9.29 -5.71
C PRO A 32 0.69 8.66 -6.92
N TYR A 33 -0.07 8.09 -7.89
CA TYR A 33 0.54 7.43 -9.04
C TYR A 33 0.87 8.45 -10.12
N PRO A 34 2.15 8.62 -10.52
CA PRO A 34 2.53 9.48 -11.62
C PRO A 34 1.76 9.16 -12.90
N MET A 35 1.43 10.20 -13.68
CA MET A 35 0.70 10.09 -14.93
C MET A 35 -0.74 9.54 -14.82
N VAL A 36 -1.27 9.29 -13.63
CA VAL A 36 -2.69 9.01 -13.41
C VAL A 36 -3.44 10.33 -13.23
N PRO A 37 -4.43 10.68 -14.08
CA PRO A 37 -5.00 12.04 -14.17
C PRO A 37 -5.52 12.63 -12.86
N MET A 38 -6.04 11.81 -11.96
CA MET A 38 -6.55 12.28 -10.67
C MET A 38 -5.48 12.92 -9.78
N TRP A 39 -4.20 12.67 -10.05
CA TRP A 39 -3.06 13.18 -9.28
C TRP A 39 -2.34 14.36 -9.94
N ASP A 40 -2.75 14.77 -11.14
CA ASP A 40 -2.07 15.83 -11.89
C ASP A 40 -2.03 17.15 -11.13
N ALA A 41 -3.12 17.55 -10.49
CA ALA A 41 -3.19 18.78 -9.71
C ALA A 41 -2.21 18.75 -8.52
N LEU A 42 -2.11 17.60 -7.82
CA LEU A 42 -1.18 17.43 -6.71
C LEU A 42 0.28 17.54 -7.17
N PHE A 43 0.62 16.89 -8.27
CA PHE A 43 1.98 16.95 -8.80
C PHE A 43 2.32 18.33 -9.36
N ALA A 44 1.37 19.02 -9.97
CA ALA A 44 1.55 20.39 -10.45
C ALA A 44 1.84 21.36 -9.30
N GLU A 45 1.13 21.25 -8.17
CA GLU A 45 1.43 22.00 -6.93
C GLU A 45 2.84 21.74 -6.41
N LEU A 46 3.40 20.57 -6.70
CA LEU A 46 4.77 20.18 -6.32
C LEU A 46 5.81 20.52 -7.40
N GLY A 47 5.41 21.26 -8.45
CA GLY A 47 6.28 21.65 -9.56
C GLY A 47 6.62 20.52 -10.53
N ALA A 48 5.83 19.44 -10.57
CA ALA A 48 6.10 18.24 -11.38
C ALA A 48 4.94 18.01 -12.35
N ALA A 49 5.18 18.21 -13.66
CA ALA A 49 4.16 18.09 -14.71
C ALA A 49 4.39 16.92 -15.67
N SER A 50 5.48 16.16 -15.52
CA SER A 50 5.82 15.04 -16.39
C SER A 50 6.37 13.86 -15.60
N PHE A 51 6.54 12.70 -16.26
CA PHE A 51 6.82 11.43 -15.63
C PHE A 51 8.04 11.46 -14.69
N GLU A 52 9.20 11.90 -15.17
CA GLU A 52 10.41 11.92 -14.37
C GLU A 52 10.36 12.91 -13.19
N PRO A 53 9.91 14.17 -13.35
CA PRO A 53 9.69 15.08 -12.22
C PRO A 53 8.71 14.55 -11.17
N MET A 54 7.60 13.91 -11.58
CA MET A 54 6.64 13.29 -10.65
C MET A 54 7.30 12.19 -9.82
N HIS A 55 8.11 11.34 -10.45
CA HIS A 55 8.88 10.32 -9.73
C HIS A 55 9.99 10.92 -8.87
N ALA A 56 10.66 11.99 -9.30
CA ALA A 56 11.66 12.68 -8.49
C ALA A 56 11.07 13.20 -7.17
N VAL A 57 9.79 13.64 -7.18
CA VAL A 57 9.03 13.97 -5.97
C VAL A 57 8.92 12.74 -5.05
N LEU A 58 8.56 11.58 -5.60
CA LEU A 58 8.40 10.34 -4.82
C LEU A 58 9.74 9.79 -4.31
N ASP A 59 10.85 10.01 -5.04
CA ASP A 59 12.19 9.59 -4.62
C ASP A 59 12.58 10.20 -3.26
N GLY A 60 12.06 11.39 -2.91
CA GLY A 60 12.18 11.97 -1.58
C GLY A 60 11.57 11.09 -0.49
N ALA A 61 10.37 10.56 -0.76
CA ALA A 61 9.68 9.68 0.18
C ALA A 61 10.40 8.33 0.32
N TRP A 62 11.00 7.80 -0.75
CA TRP A 62 11.78 6.55 -0.68
C TRP A 62 13.05 6.73 0.16
N ARG A 63 13.74 7.86 0.08
CA ARG A 63 14.88 8.18 0.94
C ARG A 63 14.48 8.24 2.40
N GLU A 64 13.37 8.91 2.74
CA GLU A 64 12.86 8.95 4.11
C GLU A 64 12.40 7.58 4.61
N ALA A 65 11.72 6.79 3.77
CA ALA A 65 11.35 5.41 4.10
C ALA A 65 12.61 4.56 4.41
N ALA A 66 13.65 4.67 3.58
CA ALA A 66 14.91 3.97 3.81
C ALA A 66 15.61 4.42 5.11
N ARG A 67 15.57 5.71 5.45
CA ARG A 67 16.16 6.26 6.67
C ARG A 67 15.46 5.75 7.93
N VAL A 68 14.13 5.80 7.94
CA VAL A 68 13.34 5.45 9.15
C VAL A 68 13.18 3.95 9.36
N LEU A 69 13.27 3.12 8.31
CA LEU A 69 13.21 1.66 8.46
C LEU A 69 14.37 1.13 9.30
N VAL A 70 14.10 0.20 10.20
CA VAL A 70 15.16 -0.56 10.90
C VAL A 70 15.95 -1.42 9.91
N PRO A 71 17.21 -1.82 10.22
CA PRO A 71 17.89 -2.84 9.43
C PRO A 71 17.06 -4.12 9.33
N GLY A 72 16.79 -4.57 8.10
CA GLY A 72 15.92 -5.70 7.80
C GLY A 72 14.42 -5.37 7.79
N GLY A 73 14.04 -4.12 8.06
CA GLY A 73 12.69 -3.62 7.83
C GLY A 73 12.34 -3.58 6.34
N LEU A 74 11.05 -3.60 6.03
CA LEU A 74 10.55 -3.66 4.66
C LEU A 74 9.71 -2.45 4.28
N LEU A 75 9.81 -2.08 2.99
CA LEU A 75 8.86 -1.22 2.31
C LEU A 75 8.00 -2.10 1.40
N ALA A 76 6.67 -2.07 1.58
CA ALA A 76 5.66 -2.64 0.70
C ALA A 76 4.91 -1.49 0.02
N LEU A 77 5.18 -1.32 -1.27
CA LEU A 77 4.69 -0.22 -2.08
C LEU A 77 3.68 -0.72 -3.11
N ASN A 78 2.40 -0.36 -2.95
CA ASN A 78 1.39 -0.62 -3.97
C ASN A 78 1.39 0.50 -5.00
N ILE A 79 1.56 0.16 -6.28
CA ILE A 79 1.60 1.13 -7.37
C ILE A 79 1.05 0.52 -8.66
N GLY A 80 0.26 1.30 -9.39
CA GLY A 80 -0.25 0.96 -10.72
C GLY A 80 0.47 1.73 -11.82
N ASP A 81 0.61 1.10 -12.98
CA ASP A 81 1.06 1.79 -14.18
C ASP A 81 -0.05 2.68 -14.74
N ALA A 82 0.33 3.66 -15.54
CA ALA A 82 -0.61 4.58 -16.18
C ALA A 82 -0.63 4.42 -17.69
N LEU A 83 -1.82 4.58 -18.27
CA LEU A 83 -2.00 4.74 -19.71
C LEU A 83 -2.51 6.16 -19.99
N ARG A 84 -1.86 6.85 -20.91
CA ARG A 84 -2.34 8.14 -21.42
C ARG A 84 -2.35 8.17 -22.94
N SER A 85 -3.39 8.77 -23.49
CA SER A 85 -3.41 9.17 -24.88
C SER A 85 -2.54 10.41 -25.09
N GLY A 86 -1.85 10.48 -26.20
CA GLY A 86 -1.06 11.61 -26.66
C GLY A 86 -1.15 11.78 -28.16
N PRO A 87 -0.43 12.75 -28.75
CA PRO A 87 -0.41 12.97 -30.20
C PRO A 87 -0.01 11.71 -31.00
N ASP A 88 0.88 10.90 -30.42
CA ASP A 88 1.40 9.67 -31.04
C ASP A 88 0.60 8.41 -30.66
N GLY A 89 -0.61 8.57 -30.12
CA GLY A 89 -1.45 7.48 -29.65
C GLY A 89 -1.32 7.19 -28.16
N PHE A 90 -1.58 5.94 -27.78
CA PHE A 90 -1.50 5.49 -26.40
C PHE A 90 -0.07 5.19 -25.96
N ARG A 91 0.27 5.66 -24.75
CA ARG A 91 1.56 5.37 -24.13
C ARG A 91 1.37 4.76 -22.74
N LEU A 92 2.07 3.67 -22.49
CA LEU A 92 2.26 3.11 -21.14
C LEU A 92 3.35 3.90 -20.41
N TRP A 93 3.04 4.24 -19.14
CA TRP A 93 3.98 4.83 -18.19
C TRP A 93 4.24 3.82 -17.08
N PRO A 94 5.41 3.14 -17.10
CA PRO A 94 5.70 2.03 -16.19
C PRO A 94 6.14 2.54 -14.82
N ASN A 95 5.18 2.98 -14.01
CA ASN A 95 5.43 3.51 -12.66
C ASN A 95 6.17 2.51 -11.78
N HIS A 96 5.84 1.21 -11.87
CA HIS A 96 6.49 0.18 -11.08
C HIS A 96 8.00 0.07 -11.35
N VAL A 97 8.41 0.20 -12.61
CA VAL A 97 9.84 0.19 -13.00
C VAL A 97 10.55 1.39 -12.40
N ARG A 98 10.00 2.60 -12.62
CA ARG A 98 10.66 3.83 -12.17
C ARG A 98 10.68 3.96 -10.64
N ALA A 99 9.63 3.50 -9.96
CA ALA A 99 9.60 3.44 -8.49
C ALA A 99 10.65 2.45 -7.94
N THR A 100 10.88 1.33 -8.64
CA THR A 100 11.95 0.38 -8.29
C THR A 100 13.31 1.05 -8.35
N VAL A 101 13.61 1.74 -9.44
CA VAL A 101 14.89 2.48 -9.61
C VAL A 101 15.08 3.51 -8.49
N GLY A 102 14.03 4.28 -8.15
CA GLY A 102 14.10 5.28 -7.08
C GLY A 102 14.32 4.67 -5.69
N ALA A 103 13.67 3.54 -5.40
CA ALA A 103 13.84 2.83 -4.14
C ALA A 103 15.25 2.21 -4.01
N GLU A 104 15.80 1.64 -5.10
CA GLU A 104 17.17 1.13 -5.12
C GLU A 104 18.20 2.26 -4.93
N ALA A 105 17.98 3.39 -5.57
CA ALA A 105 18.83 4.58 -5.39
C ALA A 105 18.79 5.12 -3.94
N ALA A 106 17.70 4.89 -3.21
CA ALA A 106 17.58 5.18 -1.78
C ALA A 106 18.26 4.12 -0.88
N GLY A 107 18.90 3.09 -1.44
CA GLY A 107 19.60 2.03 -0.70
C GLY A 107 18.72 0.86 -0.26
N LEU A 108 17.51 0.76 -0.78
CA LEU A 108 16.61 -0.37 -0.54
C LEU A 108 16.89 -1.49 -1.55
N ARG A 109 16.83 -2.75 -1.10
CA ARG A 109 17.06 -3.93 -1.94
C ARG A 109 15.72 -4.51 -2.40
N PRO A 110 15.46 -4.66 -3.70
CA PRO A 110 14.23 -5.25 -4.20
C PRO A 110 14.13 -6.73 -3.82
N LEU A 111 12.91 -7.15 -3.55
CA LEU A 111 12.52 -8.54 -3.30
C LEU A 111 11.50 -8.95 -4.38
N PRO A 112 11.17 -10.25 -4.52
CA PRO A 112 10.07 -10.66 -5.38
C PRO A 112 8.79 -9.89 -5.05
N TYR A 113 8.21 -9.24 -6.05
CA TYR A 113 6.99 -8.45 -5.91
C TYR A 113 5.73 -9.32 -6.05
N LEU A 114 4.58 -8.75 -5.65
CA LEU A 114 3.27 -9.35 -5.81
C LEU A 114 2.49 -8.60 -6.90
N LEU A 115 1.64 -9.32 -7.60
CA LEU A 115 0.66 -8.77 -8.55
C LEU A 115 -0.72 -8.84 -7.92
N TRP A 116 -1.35 -7.70 -7.69
CA TRP A 116 -2.75 -7.65 -7.31
C TRP A 116 -3.59 -7.53 -8.57
N LYS A 117 -4.21 -8.66 -8.99
CA LYS A 117 -5.14 -8.71 -10.10
C LYS A 117 -6.52 -8.25 -9.64
N LYS A 118 -6.96 -7.11 -10.16
CA LYS A 118 -8.24 -6.50 -9.83
C LYS A 118 -9.36 -7.21 -10.59
N PRO A 119 -10.40 -7.73 -9.91
CA PRO A 119 -11.59 -8.18 -10.61
C PRO A 119 -12.27 -6.95 -11.23
N THR A 120 -12.20 -6.79 -12.52
CA THR A 120 -12.84 -5.71 -13.24
C THR A 120 -13.89 -6.28 -14.19
N ASN A 121 -15.12 -5.75 -14.10
CA ASN A 121 -16.19 -6.05 -15.06
C ASN A 121 -16.12 -5.12 -16.30
N ARG A 122 -15.21 -4.15 -16.27
CA ARG A 122 -14.93 -3.24 -17.38
C ARG A 122 -13.44 -3.30 -17.65
N PRO A 123 -13.01 -4.08 -18.64
CA PRO A 123 -11.68 -3.88 -19.20
C PRO A 123 -11.56 -2.39 -19.53
N ASN A 124 -10.44 -1.77 -19.17
CA ASN A 124 -10.16 -0.41 -19.62
C ASN A 124 -10.41 -0.36 -21.12
N ALA A 125 -11.07 0.72 -21.56
CA ALA A 125 -11.58 0.83 -22.90
C ALA A 125 -10.62 0.21 -23.93
N PHE A 126 -11.11 -0.76 -24.68
CA PHE A 126 -10.36 -1.36 -25.76
C PHE A 126 -9.94 -0.26 -26.73
N LEU A 127 -8.67 -0.12 -26.86
CA LEU A 127 -8.05 0.82 -27.76
C LEU A 127 -7.65 0.03 -28.99
N GLY A 128 -8.26 0.39 -30.10
CA GLY A 128 -8.06 -0.29 -31.35
C GLY A 128 -9.25 -1.16 -31.80
N SER A 129 -9.03 -2.04 -32.76
CA SER A 129 -10.07 -2.85 -33.39
C SER A 129 -10.69 -3.94 -32.49
N GLY A 130 -10.21 -4.08 -31.25
CA GLY A 130 -10.71 -5.06 -30.28
C GLY A 130 -10.52 -6.51 -30.68
N PHE A 131 -11.14 -6.94 -31.75
CA PHE A 131 -11.10 -8.33 -32.21
C PHE A 131 -10.27 -8.55 -33.52
N LEU A 132 -9.80 -7.48 -34.13
CA LEU A 132 -9.05 -7.55 -35.39
C LEU A 132 -7.57 -7.24 -35.15
N PRO A 133 -6.67 -8.24 -35.23
CA PRO A 133 -5.24 -8.00 -35.10
C PRO A 133 -4.71 -7.11 -36.26
N PRO A 134 -3.55 -6.43 -36.09
CA PRO A 134 -2.67 -6.46 -34.92
C PRO A 134 -2.95 -5.36 -33.86
N ASN A 135 -3.92 -4.50 -34.07
CA ASN A 135 -4.12 -3.26 -33.30
C ASN A 135 -4.97 -3.44 -32.03
N ALA A 136 -4.65 -4.44 -31.22
CA ALA A 136 -5.27 -4.69 -29.94
C ALA A 136 -4.27 -4.50 -28.80
N TYR A 137 -4.74 -3.97 -27.66
CA TYR A 137 -3.92 -3.74 -26.47
C TYR A 137 -4.37 -4.62 -25.31
N VAL A 138 -3.41 -5.07 -24.50
CA VAL A 138 -3.67 -5.81 -23.27
C VAL A 138 -4.24 -4.86 -22.21
N THR A 139 -5.26 -5.30 -21.49
CA THR A 139 -5.87 -4.54 -20.40
C THR A 139 -4.92 -4.45 -19.19
N LEU A 140 -4.80 -3.26 -18.59
CA LEU A 140 -4.12 -3.09 -17.30
C LEU A 140 -5.10 -3.44 -16.18
N ASP A 141 -5.14 -4.70 -15.77
CA ASP A 141 -5.99 -5.19 -14.69
C ASP A 141 -5.23 -5.51 -13.40
N CYS A 142 -3.91 -5.31 -13.40
CA CYS A 142 -3.05 -5.54 -12.25
C CYS A 142 -2.46 -4.24 -11.70
N GLU A 143 -2.23 -4.24 -10.38
CA GLU A 143 -1.30 -3.33 -9.72
C GLU A 143 -0.13 -4.13 -9.13
N PHE A 144 1.01 -3.47 -8.97
CA PHE A 144 2.22 -4.06 -8.43
C PHE A 144 2.31 -3.75 -6.93
N ILE A 145 2.59 -4.75 -6.11
CA ILE A 145 2.99 -4.56 -4.72
C ILE A 145 4.49 -4.85 -4.67
N LEU A 146 5.27 -3.79 -4.82
CA LEU A 146 6.73 -3.86 -4.82
C LEU A 146 7.22 -4.02 -3.39
N LEU A 147 8.14 -4.95 -3.17
CA LEU A 147 8.70 -5.25 -1.87
C LEU A 147 10.20 -4.92 -1.86
N PHE A 148 10.62 -4.16 -0.86
CA PHE A 148 12.02 -3.81 -0.69
C PHE A 148 12.45 -4.03 0.76
N ARG A 149 13.74 -4.29 0.97
CA ARG A 149 14.32 -4.46 2.31
C ARG A 149 15.47 -3.50 2.54
N ARG A 150 15.51 -2.90 3.73
CA ARG A 150 16.67 -2.14 4.18
C ARG A 150 17.74 -3.07 4.75
N GLY A 151 18.87 -3.19 4.08
CA GLY A 151 20.04 -3.93 4.61
C GLY A 151 19.82 -5.44 4.85
N PRO A 152 20.47 -6.03 5.87
CA PRO A 152 20.45 -7.45 6.13
C PRO A 152 19.10 -7.89 6.77
N LEU A 153 18.87 -9.20 6.80
CA LEU A 153 17.71 -9.78 7.48
C LEU A 153 17.72 -9.48 8.98
N ARG A 154 16.54 -9.20 9.53
CA ARG A 154 16.35 -9.10 11.00
C ARG A 154 16.62 -10.46 11.66
N ARG A 155 17.36 -10.42 12.75
CA ARG A 155 17.58 -11.59 13.59
C ARG A 155 16.70 -11.48 14.84
N PHE A 156 16.16 -12.60 15.28
CA PHE A 156 15.31 -12.68 16.46
C PHE A 156 15.81 -13.80 17.38
N PRO A 157 15.70 -13.64 18.71
CA PRO A 157 15.99 -14.73 19.64
C PRO A 157 15.14 -15.97 19.33
N ALA A 158 15.67 -17.14 19.64
CA ALA A 158 14.90 -18.35 19.61
C ALA A 158 13.70 -18.22 20.57
N GLY A 159 12.51 -18.61 20.09
CA GLY A 159 11.32 -18.58 20.94
C GLY A 159 10.70 -17.19 21.16
N ASP A 160 11.11 -16.15 20.41
CA ASP A 160 10.54 -14.80 20.49
C ASP A 160 9.00 -14.82 20.62
N PRO A 161 8.41 -14.31 21.71
CA PRO A 161 6.97 -14.40 21.96
C PRO A 161 6.15 -13.64 20.90
N ALA A 162 6.61 -12.45 20.49
CA ALA A 162 5.92 -11.64 19.48
C ALA A 162 5.88 -12.31 18.12
N ARG A 163 6.91 -13.09 17.75
CA ARG A 163 6.88 -13.91 16.54
C ARG A 163 5.88 -15.06 16.64
N ARG A 164 5.77 -15.70 17.81
CA ARG A 164 4.80 -16.79 18.05
C ARG A 164 3.38 -16.26 17.97
N GLU A 165 3.10 -15.11 18.60
CA GLU A 165 1.80 -14.44 18.54
C GLU A 165 1.43 -13.99 17.14
N SER A 166 2.42 -13.64 16.31
CA SER A 166 2.24 -13.19 14.93
C SER A 166 2.12 -14.33 13.92
N ARG A 167 2.04 -15.58 14.39
CA ARG A 167 1.98 -16.76 13.51
C ARG A 167 0.72 -16.73 12.65
N TYR A 168 0.88 -17.05 11.38
CA TYR A 168 -0.22 -17.34 10.44
C TYR A 168 -0.32 -18.83 10.17
N SER A 169 -1.49 -19.28 9.75
CA SER A 169 -1.77 -20.68 9.42
C SER A 169 -1.09 -21.09 8.11
N LYS A 170 -1.02 -22.41 7.86
CA LYS A 170 -0.52 -22.94 6.59
C LYS A 170 -1.35 -22.43 5.41
N ALA A 171 -2.67 -22.42 5.52
CA ALA A 171 -3.56 -21.93 4.48
C ALA A 171 -3.36 -20.44 4.16
N GLU A 172 -3.17 -19.60 5.21
CA GLU A 172 -2.84 -18.18 5.03
C GLU A 172 -1.48 -18.01 4.34
N ARG A 173 -0.46 -18.78 4.76
CA ARG A 173 0.86 -18.76 4.12
C ARG A 173 0.75 -19.13 2.64
N ASP A 174 0.12 -20.22 2.31
CA ASP A 174 0.04 -20.71 0.93
C ASP A 174 -0.72 -19.71 0.03
N ARG A 175 -1.74 -19.04 0.58
CA ARG A 175 -2.52 -18.02 -0.13
C ARG A 175 -1.79 -16.67 -0.25
N TRP A 176 -1.11 -16.18 0.82
CA TRP A 176 -0.56 -14.84 0.84
C TRP A 176 0.82 -14.74 0.17
N PHE A 177 1.60 -15.82 0.18
CA PHE A 177 2.92 -15.85 -0.45
C PHE A 177 2.87 -16.33 -1.92
N SER A 178 1.68 -16.51 -2.50
CA SER A 178 1.51 -16.60 -3.94
C SER A 178 1.83 -15.24 -4.59
N GLN A 179 2.53 -15.27 -5.71
CA GLN A 179 2.92 -14.05 -6.41
C GLN A 179 1.71 -13.27 -6.94
N VAL A 180 0.62 -13.95 -7.28
CA VAL A 180 -0.60 -13.31 -7.79
C VAL A 180 -1.69 -13.36 -6.73
N TRP A 181 -2.22 -12.19 -6.39
CA TRP A 181 -3.38 -12.03 -5.53
C TRP A 181 -4.62 -11.74 -6.35
N GLU A 182 -5.53 -12.68 -6.38
CA GLU A 182 -6.83 -12.57 -7.04
C GLU A 182 -7.97 -12.46 -6.03
N GLY A 183 -9.15 -12.04 -6.49
CA GLY A 183 -10.37 -12.00 -5.68
C GLY A 183 -10.46 -10.82 -4.72
N ILE A 184 -9.44 -10.00 -4.57
CA ILE A 184 -9.49 -8.78 -3.76
C ILE A 184 -10.12 -7.67 -4.57
N ARG A 185 -11.35 -7.28 -4.22
CA ARG A 185 -12.07 -6.23 -4.94
C ARG A 185 -11.58 -4.84 -4.52
N GLY A 186 -11.32 -3.98 -5.53
CA GLY A 186 -11.03 -2.56 -5.30
C GLY A 186 -12.16 -1.85 -4.56
N VAL A 187 -11.83 -0.79 -3.84
CA VAL A 187 -12.81 0.07 -3.20
C VAL A 187 -13.47 0.95 -4.25
N ARG A 188 -14.80 1.06 -4.25
CA ARG A 188 -15.50 2.02 -5.11
C ARG A 188 -15.07 3.43 -4.70
N GLN A 189 -14.51 4.15 -5.66
CA GLN A 189 -14.22 5.56 -5.47
C GLN A 189 -15.53 6.34 -5.65
N GLY A 190 -15.96 7.02 -4.60
CA GLY A 190 -17.18 7.83 -4.60
C GLY A 190 -17.35 8.60 -3.30
N GLY A 191 -18.08 9.71 -3.35
CA GLY A 191 -18.32 10.58 -2.20
C GLY A 191 -17.22 11.63 -1.98
N PRO A 192 -17.22 12.31 -0.82
CA PRO A 192 -16.30 13.41 -0.52
C PRO A 192 -14.81 13.03 -0.50
N ASP A 193 -14.51 11.73 -0.41
CA ASP A 193 -13.15 11.19 -0.38
C ASP A 193 -12.74 10.56 -1.74
N ALA A 194 -13.43 10.85 -2.82
CA ALA A 194 -13.19 10.29 -4.17
C ALA A 194 -11.75 10.50 -4.70
N ARG A 195 -11.00 11.45 -4.13
CA ARG A 195 -9.61 11.75 -4.47
C ARG A 195 -8.58 10.89 -3.72
N THR A 196 -9.03 9.99 -2.84
CA THR A 196 -8.13 9.17 -2.02
C THR A 196 -8.10 7.73 -2.52
N ALA A 197 -7.58 7.44 -3.67
CA ALA A 197 -7.45 6.10 -4.27
C ALA A 197 -6.95 5.01 -3.27
N ALA A 198 -7.75 4.75 -2.22
CA ALA A 198 -7.41 3.82 -1.16
C ALA A 198 -7.46 2.38 -1.69
N PHE A 199 -6.43 1.61 -1.40
CA PHE A 199 -6.49 0.17 -1.62
C PHE A 199 -7.42 -0.53 -0.61
N PRO A 200 -7.95 -1.73 -0.94
CA PRO A 200 -8.82 -2.48 -0.04
C PRO A 200 -8.11 -2.83 1.28
N PRO A 201 -8.81 -2.86 2.42
CA PRO A 201 -8.22 -3.19 3.72
C PRO A 201 -7.49 -4.54 3.75
N GLU A 202 -7.91 -5.50 2.94
CA GLU A 202 -7.29 -6.81 2.85
C GLU A 202 -5.81 -6.75 2.41
N ILE A 203 -5.43 -5.77 1.58
CA ILE A 203 -4.04 -5.62 1.12
C ILE A 203 -3.11 -5.27 2.27
N PRO A 204 -3.30 -4.16 3.03
CA PRO A 204 -2.42 -3.86 4.14
C PRO A 204 -2.54 -4.88 5.27
N GLU A 205 -3.69 -5.51 5.49
CA GLU A 205 -3.84 -6.58 6.49
C GLU A 205 -2.91 -7.75 6.21
N ARG A 206 -2.88 -8.24 4.96
CA ARG A 206 -1.99 -9.32 4.56
C ARG A 206 -0.52 -8.90 4.69
N LEU A 207 -0.13 -7.73 4.15
CA LEU A 207 1.23 -7.24 4.18
C LEU A 207 1.75 -7.04 5.60
N ILE A 208 0.93 -6.48 6.50
CA ILE A 208 1.27 -6.27 7.91
C ILE A 208 1.49 -7.63 8.60
N ARG A 209 0.61 -8.60 8.38
CA ARG A 209 0.75 -9.94 8.96
C ARG A 209 1.94 -10.71 8.41
N MET A 210 2.23 -10.57 7.12
CA MET A 210 3.36 -11.24 6.46
C MET A 210 4.71 -10.70 6.91
N PHE A 211 4.82 -9.38 7.17
CA PHE A 211 6.11 -8.70 7.24
C PHE A 211 6.36 -7.95 8.56
N SER A 212 5.46 -8.04 9.54
CA SER A 212 5.67 -7.47 10.87
C SER A 212 5.20 -8.39 11.99
N ARG A 213 5.67 -8.13 13.22
CA ARG A 213 5.23 -8.81 14.44
C ARG A 213 4.26 -7.93 15.22
N VAL A 214 3.49 -8.53 16.12
CA VAL A 214 2.75 -7.80 17.15
C VAL A 214 3.72 -6.88 17.92
N GLY A 215 3.32 -5.63 18.14
CA GLY A 215 4.15 -4.59 18.75
C GLY A 215 5.13 -3.87 17.82
N ASP A 216 5.37 -4.34 16.61
CA ASP A 216 6.17 -3.61 15.60
C ASP A 216 5.48 -2.29 15.18
N THR A 217 6.26 -1.35 14.64
CA THR A 217 5.77 -0.05 14.15
C THR A 217 5.57 -0.10 12.64
N VAL A 218 4.35 0.21 12.19
CA VAL A 218 3.96 0.32 10.77
C VAL A 218 3.79 1.80 10.41
N LEU A 219 4.43 2.23 9.33
CA LEU A 219 4.31 3.59 8.79
C LEU A 219 3.58 3.54 7.44
N ASP A 220 2.65 4.48 7.25
CA ASP A 220 2.13 4.86 5.94
C ASP A 220 2.42 6.35 5.70
N PRO A 221 3.42 6.69 4.85
CA PRO A 221 3.78 8.08 4.56
C PRO A 221 2.78 8.80 3.63
N PHE A 222 1.77 8.10 3.10
CA PHE A 222 0.68 8.64 2.28
C PHE A 222 -0.66 8.14 2.82
N ALA A 223 -0.96 8.47 4.08
CA ALA A 223 -2.00 7.81 4.88
C ALA A 223 -3.41 7.90 4.31
N GLY A 224 -3.76 8.95 3.56
CA GLY A 224 -5.06 9.14 2.93
C GLY A 224 -6.22 8.97 3.92
N THR A 225 -7.05 7.95 3.73
CA THR A 225 -8.17 7.61 4.64
C THR A 225 -7.76 6.73 5.83
N GLY A 226 -6.47 6.37 5.91
CA GLY A 226 -5.90 5.61 7.02
C GLY A 226 -6.11 4.10 6.96
N THR A 227 -6.36 3.53 5.80
CA THR A 227 -6.61 2.08 5.65
C THR A 227 -5.51 1.24 6.30
N THR A 228 -4.24 1.59 6.05
CA THR A 228 -3.07 0.95 6.67
C THR A 228 -3.06 1.12 8.19
N LEU A 229 -3.38 2.31 8.68
CA LEU A 229 -3.33 2.62 10.12
C LEU A 229 -4.31 1.76 10.91
N TRP A 230 -5.53 1.67 10.40
CA TRP A 230 -6.58 0.89 11.05
C TRP A 230 -6.33 -0.62 10.95
N ALA A 231 -5.70 -1.08 9.88
CA ALA A 231 -5.25 -2.47 9.77
C ALA A 231 -4.16 -2.76 10.80
N ALA A 232 -3.15 -1.90 10.92
CA ALA A 232 -2.05 -2.07 11.87
C ALA A 232 -2.53 -2.07 13.33
N GLU A 233 -3.38 -1.11 13.72
CA GLU A 233 -3.96 -1.06 15.07
C GLU A 233 -4.74 -2.33 15.41
N ARG A 234 -5.63 -2.77 14.51
CA ARG A 234 -6.47 -3.96 14.69
C ARG A 234 -5.63 -5.23 14.82
N LEU A 235 -4.49 -5.28 14.17
CA LEU A 235 -3.57 -6.40 14.19
C LEU A 235 -2.53 -6.33 15.31
N GLY A 236 -2.64 -5.35 16.23
CA GLY A 236 -1.72 -5.23 17.36
C GLY A 236 -0.34 -4.63 17.00
N ARG A 237 -0.29 -3.72 16.05
CA ARG A 237 0.90 -2.97 15.68
C ARG A 237 0.72 -1.49 16.02
N ARG A 238 1.82 -0.80 16.34
CA ARG A 238 1.82 0.67 16.40
C ARG A 238 1.68 1.20 14.98
N ALA A 239 0.85 2.22 14.79
CA ALA A 239 0.64 2.81 13.48
C ALA A 239 1.07 4.28 13.45
N ILE A 240 1.80 4.66 12.42
CA ILE A 240 2.14 6.05 12.13
C ILE A 240 1.63 6.36 10.72
N GLY A 241 0.83 7.42 10.59
CA GLY A 241 0.39 7.93 9.29
C GLY A 241 0.88 9.34 9.07
N VAL A 242 1.39 9.61 7.89
CA VAL A 242 1.69 10.98 7.45
C VAL A 242 0.72 11.35 6.35
N GLU A 243 0.10 12.52 6.48
CA GLU A 243 -0.87 13.03 5.51
C GLU A 243 -0.64 14.52 5.30
N ARG A 244 -0.55 14.91 4.03
CA ARG A 244 -0.30 16.30 3.64
C ARG A 244 -1.57 17.15 3.69
N ASP A 245 -2.71 16.57 3.32
CA ASP A 245 -4.00 17.23 3.40
C ASP A 245 -4.43 17.36 4.87
N ARG A 246 -4.46 18.60 5.37
CA ARG A 246 -4.85 18.90 6.75
C ARG A 246 -6.23 18.36 7.11
N ARG A 247 -7.21 18.43 6.21
CA ARG A 247 -8.57 17.96 6.46
C ARG A 247 -8.60 16.44 6.67
N LEU A 248 -7.83 15.70 5.87
CA LEU A 248 -7.68 14.26 6.04
C LEU A 248 -6.92 13.95 7.33
N ALA A 249 -5.82 14.64 7.60
CA ALA A 249 -5.06 14.47 8.84
C ALA A 249 -5.92 14.70 10.10
N ASP A 250 -6.75 15.75 10.12
CA ASP A 250 -7.65 16.04 11.23
C ASP A 250 -8.74 14.97 11.40
N ARG A 251 -9.31 14.45 10.31
CA ARG A 251 -10.24 13.31 10.37
C ARG A 251 -9.58 12.05 10.93
N LEU A 252 -8.36 11.76 10.51
CA LEU A 252 -7.59 10.62 11.03
C LEU A 252 -7.31 10.77 12.52
N ARG A 253 -6.92 11.97 12.98
CA ARG A 253 -6.70 12.28 14.40
C ARG A 253 -7.98 12.10 15.21
N ALA A 254 -9.10 12.66 14.75
CA ALA A 254 -10.40 12.51 15.38
C ALA A 254 -10.79 11.04 15.51
N ARG A 255 -10.60 10.26 14.46
CA ARG A 255 -10.87 8.81 14.50
C ARG A 255 -9.93 8.06 15.43
N ALA A 256 -8.65 8.42 15.49
CA ALA A 256 -7.69 7.80 16.42
C ALA A 256 -8.01 8.08 17.90
N ALA A 257 -8.58 9.26 18.19
CA ALA A 257 -8.99 9.67 19.54
C ALA A 257 -10.33 9.06 19.98
N SER A 258 -11.18 8.65 19.04
CA SER A 258 -12.52 8.12 19.34
C SER A 258 -12.45 6.77 20.06
N PRO A 259 -13.21 6.57 21.15
CA PRO A 259 -13.35 5.25 21.75
C PRO A 259 -14.01 4.32 20.74
N ARG A 260 -13.34 3.22 20.37
CA ARG A 260 -13.94 2.20 19.51
C ARG A 260 -14.63 1.16 20.37
N SER A 261 -15.86 0.82 20.04
CA SER A 261 -16.50 -0.41 20.48
C SER A 261 -15.58 -1.60 20.15
N ALA A 262 -15.51 -2.55 21.08
CA ALA A 262 -14.78 -3.80 20.86
C ALA A 262 -15.17 -4.42 19.51
N PRO A 263 -14.25 -5.05 18.76
CA PRO A 263 -14.60 -5.71 17.51
C PRO A 263 -15.66 -6.77 17.81
N GLU A 264 -16.85 -6.62 17.19
CA GLU A 264 -17.82 -7.72 17.14
C GLU A 264 -17.11 -8.95 16.58
N ALA A 265 -17.05 -10.00 17.37
CA ALA A 265 -16.58 -11.30 16.90
C ALA A 265 -17.46 -11.68 15.70
N ARG A 266 -16.90 -11.72 14.52
CA ARG A 266 -17.59 -12.24 13.34
C ARG A 266 -17.97 -13.68 13.65
N ALA A 267 -19.24 -13.88 14.01
CA ALA A 267 -19.85 -15.19 14.05
C ALA A 267 -19.68 -15.84 12.67
N THR A 268 -18.88 -16.87 12.60
CA THR A 268 -18.78 -17.77 11.45
C THR A 268 -20.19 -18.36 11.25
N ARG A 269 -20.96 -17.77 10.35
CA ARG A 269 -22.16 -18.44 9.82
C ARG A 269 -21.65 -19.61 8.97
N GLU A 270 -21.57 -20.76 9.58
CA GLU A 270 -21.59 -22.03 8.87
C GLU A 270 -22.87 -22.06 8.02
N ARG A 271 -22.71 -21.94 6.71
CA ARG A 271 -23.80 -22.22 5.78
C ARG A 271 -23.97 -23.72 5.78
N GLY A 272 -25.07 -24.17 6.37
CA GLY A 272 -25.48 -25.55 6.38
C GLY A 272 -25.46 -26.12 4.95
N ALA A 273 -24.98 -27.34 4.83
CA ALA A 273 -25.05 -28.13 3.63
C ALA A 273 -26.52 -28.30 3.20
N PRO A 274 -26.83 -28.30 1.89
CA PRO A 274 -28.16 -28.71 1.44
C PRO A 274 -28.32 -30.20 1.68
N SER A 275 -29.37 -30.56 2.43
CA SER A 275 -29.85 -31.94 2.57
C SER A 275 -30.26 -32.46 1.19
N ALA A 276 -29.66 -33.62 0.81
CA ALA A 276 -30.13 -34.41 -0.31
C ALA A 276 -31.55 -34.91 -0.02
N GLY A 277 -32.45 -34.68 -0.96
CA GLY A 277 -33.76 -35.24 -1.12
C GLY A 277 -34.01 -35.42 -2.60
#